data_45f0f90975e14d2bad65ac95e9cf11e0
#
_entry.id   45f0f90975e14d2bad65ac95e9cf11e0
#
_cell.length_a   1.000
_cell.length_b   1.000
_cell.length_c   1.000
_cell.angle_alpha   90.00
_cell.angle_beta   90.00
_cell.angle_gamma   90.00
#
_symmetry.space_group_name_H-M   'P 1'
#
loop_
_entity.id
_entity.type
_entity.pdbx_description
1 polymer ?
#
loop_
_entity_poly.entity_id
_entity_poly.type
_entity_poly.pdbx_seq_one_letter_code
_entity_poly.pdbx_strand_id
1 'polypeptide(L)'
;MMTLGMIEYWSEKGFKHLADLGLHAVEFCYNHEHNPDDLIALIPDIKKWSEQYDVKVMSIGRWGADKINDNGEIIEEELNNSYKLIDVCAELGCPVFVTGVNEVEDKSFFDNCDYAVAYLSKVCAYAKEKGIKVACYNCDWANFVREPKAWLAIMSRVRDLGIKYDPSHCINTGSGKYLEEIKEWADRIYHFHIKGTININGDHVDDPPAGLDMIDWRQIMGLLYEYKYDGMLSIEPHSGTWQGDMGEWGIKLTINYIDPMIYKG
;
A
#
# COMPACT_ATOMS: atom_id res chain seq x y z
N MET A 1 17.17 4.21 0.78
CA MET A 1 16.82 5.54 1.36
C MET A 1 15.34 5.75 1.14
N MET A 2 14.60 6.18 2.17
CA MET A 2 13.16 6.47 2.07
C MET A 2 12.88 7.53 1.00
N THR A 3 11.80 7.36 0.24
CA THR A 3 11.38 8.30 -0.81
C THR A 3 9.93 8.70 -0.56
N LEU A 4 9.65 10.01 -0.48
CA LEU A 4 8.28 10.52 -0.37
C LEU A 4 7.63 10.51 -1.75
N GLY A 5 6.41 10.03 -1.81
CA GLY A 5 5.59 10.02 -3.01
C GLY A 5 4.11 10.03 -2.64
N MET A 6 3.25 9.77 -3.61
CA MET A 6 1.80 9.83 -3.40
C MET A 6 1.07 8.83 -4.29
N ILE A 7 -0.12 8.44 -3.88
CA ILE A 7 -1.09 7.78 -4.74
C ILE A 7 -1.54 8.77 -5.83
N GLU A 8 -1.43 8.36 -7.09
CA GLU A 8 -1.89 9.18 -8.22
C GLU A 8 -2.34 8.30 -9.38
N TYR A 9 -3.09 8.88 -10.31
CA TYR A 9 -3.54 8.18 -11.52
C TYR A 9 -2.38 7.95 -12.50
N TRP A 10 -2.44 6.83 -13.21
CA TRP A 10 -1.52 6.40 -14.28
C TRP A 10 -1.75 7.20 -15.58
N SER A 11 -1.55 8.50 -15.52
CA SER A 11 -1.76 9.45 -16.62
C SER A 11 -0.67 10.52 -16.64
N GLU A 12 -0.43 11.12 -17.81
CA GLU A 12 0.53 12.24 -17.92
C GLU A 12 0.24 13.36 -16.93
N LYS A 13 -1.05 13.68 -16.73
CA LYS A 13 -1.49 14.69 -15.75
C LYS A 13 -1.07 14.31 -14.33
N GLY A 14 -1.18 13.04 -13.96
CA GLY A 14 -0.76 12.53 -12.64
C GLY A 14 0.74 12.67 -12.44
N PHE A 15 1.56 12.24 -13.41
CA PHE A 15 3.01 12.41 -13.35
C PHE A 15 3.44 13.87 -13.24
N LYS A 16 2.82 14.73 -14.07
CA LYS A 16 3.06 16.17 -14.00
C LYS A 16 2.68 16.77 -12.65
N HIS A 17 1.54 16.36 -12.08
CA HIS A 17 1.09 16.82 -10.77
C HIS A 17 2.10 16.49 -9.68
N LEU A 18 2.63 15.25 -9.65
CA LEU A 18 3.66 14.85 -8.71
C LEU A 18 4.94 15.69 -8.86
N ALA A 19 5.39 15.91 -10.10
CA ALA A 19 6.55 16.76 -10.37
C ALA A 19 6.35 18.21 -9.91
N ASP A 20 5.16 18.78 -10.15
CA ASP A 20 4.80 20.12 -9.68
C ASP A 20 4.79 20.23 -8.14
N LEU A 21 4.54 19.14 -7.44
CA LEU A 21 4.63 19.02 -5.97
C LEU A 21 6.05 18.72 -5.46
N GLY A 22 7.02 18.46 -6.36
CA GLY A 22 8.38 18.06 -6.00
C GLY A 22 8.48 16.60 -5.51
N LEU A 23 7.52 15.75 -5.87
CA LEU A 23 7.51 14.32 -5.54
C LEU A 23 8.06 13.50 -6.71
N HIS A 24 8.91 12.50 -6.41
CA HIS A 24 9.60 11.67 -7.38
C HIS A 24 9.20 10.19 -7.35
N ALA A 25 8.11 9.87 -6.66
CA ALA A 25 7.58 8.51 -6.55
C ALA A 25 6.06 8.50 -6.64
N VAL A 26 5.53 7.48 -7.33
CA VAL A 26 4.09 7.27 -7.48
C VAL A 26 3.70 5.86 -7.07
N GLU A 27 2.52 5.76 -6.47
CA GLU A 27 1.79 4.52 -6.25
C GLU A 27 0.53 4.50 -7.10
N PHE A 28 0.27 3.38 -7.77
CA PHE A 28 -0.97 3.15 -8.50
C PHE A 28 -1.92 2.25 -7.69
N CYS A 29 -3.07 2.78 -7.28
CA CYS A 29 -4.18 2.00 -6.76
C CYS A 29 -5.01 1.47 -7.92
N TYR A 30 -4.63 0.29 -8.44
CA TYR A 30 -5.31 -0.36 -9.57
C TYR A 30 -6.39 -1.32 -9.05
N ASN A 31 -7.54 -0.76 -8.67
CA ASN A 31 -8.63 -1.45 -7.98
C ASN A 31 -9.35 -2.47 -8.87
N HIS A 32 -10.26 -3.24 -8.25
CA HIS A 32 -10.96 -4.36 -8.91
C HIS A 32 -11.76 -3.99 -10.17
N GLU A 33 -12.24 -2.74 -10.25
CA GLU A 33 -12.99 -2.23 -11.41
C GLU A 33 -12.14 -1.99 -12.66
N HIS A 34 -10.81 -2.00 -12.54
CA HIS A 34 -9.89 -1.77 -13.65
C HIS A 34 -9.38 -3.08 -14.26
N ASN A 35 -9.31 -3.13 -15.59
CA ASN A 35 -8.75 -4.27 -16.31
C ASN A 35 -7.20 -4.13 -16.41
N PRO A 36 -6.41 -5.10 -15.92
CA PRO A 36 -4.95 -5.06 -16.05
C PRO A 36 -4.41 -4.92 -17.48
N ASP A 37 -5.15 -5.38 -18.47
CA ASP A 37 -4.75 -5.25 -19.88
C ASP A 37 -4.69 -3.77 -20.33
N ASP A 38 -5.50 -2.88 -19.73
CA ASP A 38 -5.47 -1.45 -20.01
C ASP A 38 -4.18 -0.82 -19.48
N LEU A 39 -3.71 -1.24 -18.30
CA LEU A 39 -2.44 -0.76 -17.75
C LEU A 39 -1.24 -1.29 -18.54
N ILE A 40 -1.30 -2.54 -19.01
CA ILE A 40 -0.29 -3.14 -19.90
C ILE A 40 -0.14 -2.30 -21.17
N ALA A 41 -1.25 -1.90 -21.78
CA ALA A 41 -1.24 -1.08 -22.99
C ALA A 41 -0.58 0.31 -22.77
N LEU A 42 -0.62 0.83 -21.54
CA LEU A 42 -0.06 2.13 -21.16
C LEU A 42 1.43 2.08 -20.77
N ILE A 43 2.05 0.92 -20.66
CA ILE A 43 3.47 0.79 -20.26
C ILE A 43 4.42 1.73 -21.04
N PRO A 44 4.34 1.84 -22.38
CA PRO A 44 5.22 2.73 -23.12
C PRO A 44 5.05 4.21 -22.74
N ASP A 45 3.81 4.63 -22.52
CA ASP A 45 3.50 6.00 -22.13
C ASP A 45 3.94 6.29 -20.69
N ILE A 46 3.70 5.36 -19.77
CA ILE A 46 4.15 5.46 -18.37
C ILE A 46 5.68 5.58 -18.31
N LYS A 47 6.43 4.77 -19.06
CA LYS A 47 7.89 4.88 -19.14
C LYS A 47 8.34 6.26 -19.63
N LYS A 48 7.68 6.78 -20.67
CA LYS A 48 7.92 8.13 -21.19
C LYS A 48 7.64 9.22 -20.16
N TRP A 49 6.49 9.16 -19.46
CA TRP A 49 6.15 10.14 -18.43
C TRP A 49 7.07 10.06 -17.23
N SER A 50 7.46 8.84 -16.83
CA SER A 50 8.44 8.60 -15.75
C SER A 50 9.76 9.29 -16.02
N GLU A 51 10.29 9.17 -17.24
CA GLU A 51 11.52 9.87 -17.66
C GLU A 51 11.31 11.39 -17.77
N GLN A 52 10.20 11.81 -18.39
CA GLN A 52 9.91 13.23 -18.65
C GLN A 52 9.77 14.04 -17.36
N TYR A 53 9.14 13.47 -16.34
CA TYR A 53 8.80 14.14 -15.08
C TYR A 53 9.71 13.72 -13.91
N ASP A 54 10.66 12.83 -14.12
CA ASP A 54 11.52 12.25 -13.09
C ASP A 54 10.70 11.65 -11.91
N VAL A 55 9.66 10.88 -12.22
CA VAL A 55 8.78 10.22 -11.25
C VAL A 55 8.80 8.71 -11.48
N LYS A 56 9.17 7.93 -10.48
CA LYS A 56 9.26 6.47 -10.55
C LYS A 56 8.00 5.81 -10.00
N VAL A 57 7.54 4.75 -10.67
CA VAL A 57 6.47 3.89 -10.12
C VAL A 57 7.10 3.00 -9.06
N MET A 58 6.65 3.14 -7.80
CA MET A 58 7.25 2.46 -6.65
C MET A 58 6.32 1.40 -6.03
N SER A 59 5.02 1.47 -6.33
CA SER A 59 4.02 0.50 -5.88
C SER A 59 2.88 0.42 -6.88
N ILE A 60 2.40 -0.79 -7.13
CA ILE A 60 1.15 -1.06 -7.85
C ILE A 60 0.34 -2.00 -6.98
N GLY A 61 -0.91 -1.63 -6.69
CA GLY A 61 -1.76 -2.43 -5.82
C GLY A 61 -3.11 -2.79 -6.45
N ARG A 62 -3.63 -3.98 -6.10
CA ARG A 62 -4.93 -4.51 -6.48
C ARG A 62 -5.84 -4.59 -5.27
N TRP A 63 -6.69 -3.59 -5.07
CA TRP A 63 -7.64 -3.51 -3.95
C TRP A 63 -9.05 -3.92 -4.35
N GLY A 64 -9.84 -4.36 -3.36
CA GLY A 64 -11.27 -4.55 -3.47
C GLY A 64 -11.71 -5.76 -4.31
N ALA A 65 -10.78 -6.59 -4.78
CA ALA A 65 -11.10 -7.79 -5.55
C ALA A 65 -11.05 -9.03 -4.67
N ASP A 66 -12.10 -9.84 -4.69
CA ASP A 66 -12.11 -11.14 -4.04
C ASP A 66 -11.14 -12.10 -4.73
N LYS A 67 -10.31 -12.76 -3.96
CA LYS A 67 -9.30 -13.74 -4.42
C LYS A 67 -9.74 -15.16 -4.20
N ILE A 68 -10.65 -15.36 -3.26
CA ILE A 68 -11.17 -16.65 -2.83
C ILE A 68 -12.69 -16.62 -2.98
N ASN A 69 -13.25 -17.63 -3.58
CA ASN A 69 -14.71 -17.80 -3.71
C ASN A 69 -15.34 -18.37 -2.42
N ASP A 70 -16.67 -18.46 -2.37
CA ASP A 70 -17.42 -18.95 -1.20
C ASP A 70 -17.11 -20.41 -0.84
N ASN A 71 -16.54 -21.20 -1.76
CA ASN A 71 -16.10 -22.58 -1.51
C ASN A 71 -14.69 -22.66 -0.94
N GLY A 72 -13.96 -21.55 -0.82
CA GLY A 72 -12.56 -21.49 -0.38
C GLY A 72 -11.56 -21.76 -1.51
N GLU A 73 -11.98 -21.67 -2.77
CA GLU A 73 -11.13 -21.89 -3.93
C GLU A 73 -10.60 -20.57 -4.47
N ILE A 74 -9.39 -20.59 -5.01
CA ILE A 74 -8.79 -19.43 -5.66
C ILE A 74 -9.60 -19.05 -6.91
N ILE A 75 -9.95 -17.77 -7.03
CA ILE A 75 -10.54 -17.21 -8.25
C ILE A 75 -9.40 -17.04 -9.27
N GLU A 76 -9.34 -17.96 -10.23
CA GLU A 76 -8.24 -18.02 -11.22
C GLU A 76 -8.11 -16.75 -12.07
N GLU A 77 -9.22 -16.06 -12.35
CA GLU A 77 -9.18 -14.77 -13.05
C GLU A 77 -8.40 -13.73 -12.26
N GLU A 78 -8.65 -13.60 -10.94
CA GLU A 78 -7.95 -12.64 -10.09
C GLU A 78 -6.51 -13.06 -9.79
N LEU A 79 -6.21 -14.34 -9.76
CA LEU A 79 -4.82 -14.80 -9.71
C LEU A 79 -4.06 -14.38 -10.99
N ASN A 80 -4.66 -14.55 -12.15
CA ASN A 80 -4.08 -14.12 -13.43
C ASN A 80 -3.95 -12.59 -13.51
N ASN A 81 -4.93 -11.83 -13.01
CA ASN A 81 -4.86 -10.38 -12.92
C ASN A 81 -3.68 -9.93 -12.03
N SER A 82 -3.44 -10.63 -10.92
CA SER A 82 -2.28 -10.35 -10.07
C SER A 82 -0.97 -10.65 -10.78
N TYR A 83 -0.88 -11.74 -11.54
CA TYR A 83 0.31 -12.03 -12.35
C TYR A 83 0.57 -10.97 -13.41
N LYS A 84 -0.46 -10.51 -14.13
CA LYS A 84 -0.35 -9.41 -15.09
C LYS A 84 0.18 -8.12 -14.44
N LEU A 85 -0.33 -7.75 -13.27
CA LEU A 85 0.14 -6.55 -12.57
C LEU A 85 1.57 -6.70 -12.03
N ILE A 86 1.99 -7.89 -11.64
CA ILE A 86 3.39 -8.18 -11.30
C ILE A 86 4.29 -8.06 -12.54
N ASP A 87 3.82 -8.48 -13.72
CA ASP A 87 4.54 -8.27 -14.98
C ASP A 87 4.68 -6.78 -15.30
N VAL A 88 3.63 -5.99 -15.09
CA VAL A 88 3.71 -4.52 -15.19
C VAL A 88 4.71 -3.93 -14.20
N CYS A 89 4.73 -4.41 -12.95
CA CYS A 89 5.75 -4.00 -11.98
C CYS A 89 7.17 -4.24 -12.52
N ALA A 90 7.43 -5.43 -13.05
CA ALA A 90 8.74 -5.79 -13.61
C ALA A 90 9.12 -4.90 -14.80
N GLU A 91 8.19 -4.66 -15.72
CA GLU A 91 8.39 -3.82 -16.90
C GLU A 91 8.66 -2.33 -16.56
N LEU A 92 8.03 -1.83 -15.49
CA LEU A 92 8.18 -0.43 -15.04
C LEU A 92 9.33 -0.26 -14.02
N GLY A 93 9.98 -1.35 -13.58
CA GLY A 93 10.97 -1.29 -12.50
C GLY A 93 10.35 -0.97 -11.14
N CYS A 94 9.06 -1.24 -10.97
CA CYS A 94 8.33 -1.04 -9.72
C CYS A 94 8.68 -2.16 -8.73
N PRO A 95 9.17 -1.84 -7.52
CA PRO A 95 9.70 -2.88 -6.62
C PRO A 95 8.63 -3.63 -5.82
N VAL A 96 7.39 -3.10 -5.72
CA VAL A 96 6.38 -3.66 -4.81
C VAL A 96 5.04 -3.82 -5.51
N PHE A 97 4.48 -5.03 -5.43
CA PHE A 97 3.07 -5.32 -5.73
C PHE A 97 2.29 -5.46 -4.42
N VAL A 98 1.16 -4.76 -4.33
CA VAL A 98 0.29 -4.75 -3.14
C VAL A 98 -1.02 -5.46 -3.44
N THR A 99 -1.49 -6.33 -2.53
CA THR A 99 -2.75 -7.06 -2.67
C THR A 99 -3.37 -7.34 -1.31
N GLY A 100 -4.61 -7.81 -1.28
CA GLY A 100 -5.29 -8.38 -0.12
C GLY A 100 -5.85 -9.74 -0.46
N VAL A 101 -6.40 -10.42 0.54
CA VAL A 101 -7.18 -11.65 0.37
C VAL A 101 -8.44 -11.53 1.20
N ASN A 102 -9.60 -11.60 0.57
CA ASN A 102 -10.89 -11.49 1.22
C ASN A 102 -11.12 -12.59 2.26
N GLU A 103 -11.93 -12.29 3.25
CA GLU A 103 -12.49 -13.28 4.16
C GLU A 103 -13.62 -14.03 3.48
N VAL A 104 -13.67 -15.34 3.66
CA VAL A 104 -14.83 -16.17 3.29
C VAL A 104 -15.70 -16.30 4.52
N GLU A 105 -16.89 -15.72 4.46
CA GLU A 105 -17.88 -15.79 5.53
C GLU A 105 -18.23 -17.25 5.86
N ASP A 106 -18.67 -17.52 7.06
CA ASP A 106 -19.01 -18.86 7.55
C ASP A 106 -17.83 -19.88 7.62
N LYS A 107 -16.61 -19.46 7.34
CA LYS A 107 -15.40 -20.26 7.51
C LYS A 107 -14.64 -19.87 8.78
N SER A 108 -13.91 -20.82 9.33
CA SER A 108 -13.09 -20.53 10.51
C SER A 108 -11.92 -19.61 10.18
N PHE A 109 -11.35 -18.96 11.21
CA PHE A 109 -10.12 -18.20 11.09
C PHE A 109 -8.99 -19.03 10.44
N PHE A 110 -8.87 -20.29 10.80
CA PHE A 110 -7.81 -21.16 10.27
C PHE A 110 -8.06 -21.55 8.81
N ASP A 111 -9.32 -21.79 8.43
CA ASP A 111 -9.65 -22.02 7.00
C ASP A 111 -9.30 -20.79 6.16
N ASN A 112 -9.67 -19.60 6.62
CA ASN A 112 -9.31 -18.34 5.95
C ASN A 112 -7.78 -18.13 5.89
N CYS A 113 -7.03 -18.51 6.92
CA CYS A 113 -5.57 -18.53 6.85
C CYS A 113 -5.05 -19.51 5.78
N ASP A 114 -5.63 -20.68 5.65
CA ASP A 114 -5.22 -21.69 4.66
C ASP A 114 -5.51 -21.19 3.23
N TYR A 115 -6.65 -20.58 3.00
CA TYR A 115 -7.00 -19.97 1.71
C TYR A 115 -6.05 -18.82 1.34
N ALA A 116 -5.77 -17.93 2.29
CA ALA A 116 -4.82 -16.85 2.08
C ALA A 116 -3.41 -17.37 1.78
N VAL A 117 -2.94 -18.38 2.51
CA VAL A 117 -1.64 -19.03 2.24
C VAL A 117 -1.60 -19.64 0.85
N ALA A 118 -2.68 -20.31 0.41
CA ALA A 118 -2.72 -20.94 -0.91
C ALA A 118 -2.58 -19.90 -2.05
N TYR A 119 -3.30 -18.79 -1.96
CA TYR A 119 -3.22 -17.69 -2.94
C TYR A 119 -1.87 -16.96 -2.86
N LEU A 120 -1.49 -16.48 -1.68
CA LEU A 120 -0.29 -15.65 -1.50
C LEU A 120 0.99 -16.42 -1.80
N SER A 121 1.04 -17.74 -1.56
CA SER A 121 2.20 -18.55 -1.96
C SER A 121 2.43 -18.53 -3.47
N LYS A 122 1.36 -18.62 -4.28
CA LYS A 122 1.45 -18.55 -5.74
C LYS A 122 1.92 -17.17 -6.20
N VAL A 123 1.32 -16.10 -5.64
CA VAL A 123 1.63 -14.71 -5.99
C VAL A 123 3.08 -14.36 -5.60
N CYS A 124 3.51 -14.71 -4.38
CA CYS A 124 4.87 -14.46 -3.92
C CYS A 124 5.92 -15.26 -4.73
N ALA A 125 5.63 -16.52 -5.08
CA ALA A 125 6.53 -17.32 -5.91
C ALA A 125 6.73 -16.69 -7.29
N TYR A 126 5.63 -16.28 -7.95
CA TYR A 126 5.68 -15.62 -9.26
C TYR A 126 6.42 -14.27 -9.21
N ALA A 127 6.13 -13.45 -8.22
CA ALA A 127 6.78 -12.15 -8.03
C ALA A 127 8.29 -12.28 -7.74
N LYS A 128 8.68 -13.27 -6.96
CA LYS A 128 10.08 -13.55 -6.60
C LYS A 128 10.95 -13.83 -7.83
N GLU A 129 10.44 -14.57 -8.81
CA GLU A 129 11.14 -14.84 -10.08
C GLU A 129 11.46 -13.56 -10.86
N LYS A 130 10.69 -12.50 -10.61
CA LYS A 130 10.83 -11.19 -11.25
C LYS A 130 11.51 -10.14 -10.37
N GLY A 131 11.91 -10.52 -9.15
CA GLY A 131 12.54 -9.60 -8.19
C GLY A 131 11.56 -8.61 -7.56
N ILE A 132 10.25 -8.86 -7.61
CA ILE A 132 9.20 -8.01 -7.05
C ILE A 132 8.83 -8.50 -5.65
N LYS A 133 8.71 -7.58 -4.70
CA LYS A 133 8.20 -7.85 -3.36
C LYS A 133 6.67 -7.82 -3.37
N VAL A 134 6.03 -8.73 -2.63
CA VAL A 134 4.57 -8.74 -2.44
C VAL A 134 4.24 -8.30 -1.03
N ALA A 135 3.29 -7.37 -0.89
CA ALA A 135 2.81 -6.90 0.40
C ALA A 135 1.28 -7.02 0.51
N CYS A 136 0.77 -7.48 1.66
CA CYS A 136 -0.65 -7.32 1.99
C CYS A 136 -0.89 -5.98 2.66
N TYR A 137 -1.96 -5.29 2.25
CA TYR A 137 -2.39 -4.06 2.94
C TYR A 137 -3.11 -4.39 4.26
N ASN A 138 -3.06 -3.48 5.22
CA ASN A 138 -3.70 -3.64 6.52
C ASN A 138 -5.07 -2.94 6.67
N CYS A 139 -5.70 -2.54 5.57
CA CYS A 139 -7.10 -2.14 5.60
C CYS A 139 -8.04 -3.35 5.46
N ASP A 140 -9.31 -3.18 5.79
CA ASP A 140 -10.32 -4.24 5.81
C ASP A 140 -11.08 -4.41 4.48
N TRP A 141 -10.83 -3.56 3.49
CA TRP A 141 -11.52 -3.66 2.21
C TRP A 141 -11.12 -4.91 1.45
N ALA A 142 -12.03 -5.88 1.36
CA ALA A 142 -11.82 -7.21 0.76
C ALA A 142 -10.48 -7.85 1.23
N ASN A 143 -10.19 -7.76 2.54
CA ASN A 143 -8.95 -8.28 3.08
C ASN A 143 -9.08 -8.80 4.52
N PHE A 144 -8.73 -10.07 4.67
CA PHE A 144 -8.62 -10.79 5.94
C PHE A 144 -7.23 -10.63 6.60
N VAL A 145 -6.18 -10.40 5.78
CA VAL A 145 -4.75 -10.41 6.21
C VAL A 145 -4.33 -9.03 6.73
N ARG A 146 -5.08 -8.47 7.68
CA ARG A 146 -5.00 -7.05 8.06
C ARG A 146 -4.44 -6.77 9.47
N GLU A 147 -4.23 -7.79 10.28
CA GLU A 147 -3.85 -7.64 11.70
C GLU A 147 -2.75 -8.63 12.11
N PRO A 148 -2.02 -8.38 13.21
CA PRO A 148 -0.90 -9.21 13.67
C PRO A 148 -1.24 -10.69 13.83
N LYS A 149 -2.46 -11.03 14.26
CA LYS A 149 -2.90 -12.43 14.40
C LYS A 149 -2.90 -13.16 13.06
N ALA A 150 -3.41 -12.52 12.00
CA ALA A 150 -3.41 -13.07 10.65
C ALA A 150 -1.99 -13.09 10.07
N TRP A 151 -1.21 -12.02 10.28
CA TRP A 151 0.18 -11.96 9.81
C TRP A 151 1.02 -13.08 10.39
N LEU A 152 0.93 -13.33 11.71
CA LEU A 152 1.67 -14.41 12.36
C LEU A 152 1.33 -15.78 11.75
N ALA A 153 0.04 -16.06 11.56
CA ALA A 153 -0.43 -17.34 11.03
C ALA A 153 -0.03 -17.57 9.56
N ILE A 154 -0.06 -16.51 8.75
CA ILE A 154 0.16 -16.59 7.31
C ILE A 154 1.64 -16.42 6.94
N MET A 155 2.34 -15.42 7.50
CA MET A 155 3.73 -15.14 7.13
C MET A 155 4.73 -16.17 7.71
N SER A 156 4.34 -16.93 8.73
CA SER A 156 5.13 -18.11 9.15
C SER A 156 5.23 -19.16 8.05
N ARG A 157 4.25 -19.21 7.14
CA ARG A 157 4.12 -20.16 6.02
C ARG A 157 4.50 -19.53 4.67
N VAL A 158 4.25 -18.24 4.46
CA VAL A 158 4.59 -17.47 3.26
C VAL A 158 5.69 -16.46 3.63
N ARG A 159 6.94 -16.93 3.62
CA ARG A 159 8.07 -16.16 4.16
C ARG A 159 8.48 -14.94 3.33
N ASP A 160 8.15 -14.91 2.05
CA ASP A 160 8.47 -13.80 1.15
C ASP A 160 7.37 -12.71 1.16
N LEU A 161 6.26 -12.90 1.89
CA LEU A 161 5.18 -11.93 2.05
C LEU A 161 5.58 -10.81 3.01
N GLY A 162 5.29 -9.57 2.65
CA GLY A 162 5.39 -8.40 3.50
C GLY A 162 4.06 -7.71 3.76
N ILE A 163 4.14 -6.51 4.32
CA ILE A 163 3.01 -5.68 4.72
C ILE A 163 3.12 -4.32 4.00
N LYS A 164 2.02 -3.88 3.38
CA LYS A 164 1.77 -2.47 3.13
C LYS A 164 1.13 -1.92 4.39
N TYR A 165 1.88 -1.11 5.14
CA TYR A 165 1.45 -0.65 6.44
C TYR A 165 0.90 0.78 6.40
N ASP A 166 -0.24 0.96 7.03
CA ASP A 166 -0.91 2.23 7.22
C ASP A 166 -1.35 2.33 8.70
N PRO A 167 -0.77 3.24 9.50
CA PRO A 167 -1.06 3.34 10.92
C PRO A 167 -2.50 3.79 11.21
N SER A 168 -3.17 4.47 10.28
CA SER A 168 -4.55 4.91 10.45
C SER A 168 -5.51 3.74 10.64
N HIS A 169 -5.30 2.63 9.93
CA HIS A 169 -6.11 1.44 10.07
C HIS A 169 -5.96 0.79 11.45
N CYS A 170 -4.75 0.75 12.00
CA CYS A 170 -4.51 0.26 13.36
C CYS A 170 -5.28 1.08 14.42
N ILE A 171 -5.35 2.41 14.26
CA ILE A 171 -6.11 3.29 15.14
C ILE A 171 -7.61 3.07 14.96
N ASN A 172 -8.10 3.00 13.73
CA ASN A 172 -9.52 2.89 13.41
C ASN A 172 -10.12 1.52 13.76
N THR A 173 -9.31 0.46 13.80
CA THR A 173 -9.74 -0.85 14.31
C THR A 173 -9.76 -0.94 15.84
N GLY A 174 -9.31 0.11 16.53
CA GLY A 174 -9.37 0.23 17.99
C GLY A 174 -8.18 -0.35 18.75
N SER A 175 -7.17 -0.95 18.10
CA SER A 175 -5.96 -1.41 18.80
C SER A 175 -5.06 -0.23 19.19
N GLY A 176 -4.90 0.74 18.32
CA GLY A 176 -4.06 1.94 18.53
C GLY A 176 -2.57 1.65 18.75
N LYS A 177 -2.14 0.40 18.57
CA LYS A 177 -0.78 -0.07 18.89
C LYS A 177 0.16 0.00 17.68
N TYR A 178 -0.01 1.00 16.83
CA TYR A 178 0.75 1.11 15.57
C TYR A 178 2.27 1.19 15.76
N LEU A 179 2.77 1.77 16.87
CA LEU A 179 4.22 1.82 17.13
C LEU A 179 4.77 0.44 17.50
N GLU A 180 4.02 -0.34 18.29
CA GLU A 180 4.37 -1.71 18.63
C GLU A 180 4.33 -2.61 17.39
N GLU A 181 3.30 -2.47 16.54
CA GLU A 181 3.20 -3.22 15.29
C GLU A 181 4.35 -2.89 14.33
N ILE A 182 4.69 -1.60 14.15
CA ILE A 182 5.85 -1.20 13.34
C ILE A 182 7.13 -1.81 13.90
N LYS A 183 7.34 -1.76 15.21
CA LYS A 183 8.52 -2.34 15.88
C LYS A 183 8.61 -3.85 15.66
N GLU A 184 7.50 -4.56 15.78
CA GLU A 184 7.47 -6.04 15.70
C GLU A 184 7.62 -6.55 14.27
N TRP A 185 7.06 -5.80 13.30
CA TRP A 185 6.97 -6.22 11.90
C TRP A 185 7.84 -5.42 10.93
N ALA A 186 8.76 -4.62 11.44
CA ALA A 186 9.57 -3.68 10.65
C ALA A 186 10.29 -4.32 9.45
N ASP A 187 10.83 -5.54 9.61
CA ASP A 187 11.52 -6.31 8.56
C ASP A 187 10.57 -6.83 7.47
N ARG A 188 9.26 -6.75 7.72
CA ARG A 188 8.19 -7.17 6.81
C ARG A 188 7.43 -6.00 6.20
N ILE A 189 7.67 -4.76 6.61
CA ILE A 189 7.05 -3.59 5.99
C ILE A 189 7.78 -3.30 4.67
N TYR A 190 7.11 -3.55 3.55
CA TYR A 190 7.65 -3.32 2.21
C TYR A 190 7.11 -2.04 1.56
N HIS A 191 5.99 -1.54 2.05
CA HIS A 191 5.38 -0.30 1.60
C HIS A 191 4.70 0.40 2.78
N PHE A 192 4.72 1.75 2.80
CA PHE A 192 4.23 2.52 3.95
C PHE A 192 3.37 3.69 3.51
N HIS A 193 2.18 3.83 4.09
CA HIS A 193 1.29 4.96 3.82
C HIS A 193 1.38 6.07 4.85
N ILE A 194 1.32 7.29 4.33
CA ILE A 194 1.16 8.53 5.10
C ILE A 194 -0.29 8.98 4.92
N LYS A 195 -1.16 8.47 5.77
CA LYS A 195 -2.57 8.84 5.87
C LYS A 195 -2.87 9.23 7.30
N GLY A 196 -3.29 10.48 7.51
CA GLY A 196 -3.73 10.93 8.82
C GLY A 196 -5.05 10.29 9.24
N THR A 197 -5.35 10.32 10.53
CA THR A 197 -6.67 9.97 11.05
C THR A 197 -6.94 10.71 12.35
N ILE A 198 -8.22 10.99 12.61
CA ILE A 198 -8.75 11.43 13.89
C ILE A 198 -9.81 10.43 14.31
N ASN A 199 -9.58 9.79 15.46
CA ASN A 199 -10.52 8.87 16.09
C ASN A 199 -10.75 9.32 17.53
N ILE A 200 -12.00 9.60 17.90
CA ILE A 200 -12.35 10.07 19.24
C ILE A 200 -13.25 9.01 19.90
N ASN A 201 -12.73 8.37 20.93
CA ASN A 201 -13.43 7.32 21.70
C ASN A 201 -13.95 6.14 20.85
N GLY A 202 -13.24 5.79 19.78
CA GLY A 202 -13.62 4.71 18.87
C GLY A 202 -14.41 5.17 17.64
N ASP A 203 -14.81 6.44 17.59
CA ASP A 203 -15.51 7.02 16.45
C ASP A 203 -14.51 7.65 15.48
N HIS A 204 -14.39 7.13 14.27
CA HIS A 204 -13.62 7.75 13.19
C HIS A 204 -14.29 9.07 12.77
N VAL A 205 -13.53 10.16 12.82
CA VAL A 205 -14.02 11.51 12.54
C VAL A 205 -13.66 11.96 11.13
N ASP A 206 -12.37 11.88 10.76
CA ASP A 206 -11.84 12.27 9.45
C ASP A 206 -10.39 11.78 9.28
N ASP A 207 -9.89 11.82 8.06
CA ASP A 207 -8.50 11.51 7.69
C ASP A 207 -7.75 12.78 7.22
N PRO A 208 -7.45 13.74 8.13
CA PRO A 208 -6.81 15.01 7.75
C PRO A 208 -5.35 14.80 7.34
N PRO A 209 -4.70 15.83 6.74
CA PRO A 209 -3.29 15.80 6.41
C PRO A 209 -2.40 15.43 7.60
N ALA A 210 -1.30 14.70 7.35
CA ALA A 210 -0.34 14.38 8.39
C ALA A 210 0.20 15.64 9.07
N GLY A 211 0.24 15.60 10.40
CA GLY A 211 0.57 16.74 11.26
C GLY A 211 -0.63 17.54 11.77
N LEU A 212 -1.84 17.28 11.21
CA LEU A 212 -3.12 17.77 11.75
C LEU A 212 -3.98 16.62 12.31
N ASP A 213 -3.40 15.45 12.39
CA ASP A 213 -3.99 14.19 12.82
C ASP A 213 -3.46 13.74 14.19
N MET A 214 -3.85 12.56 14.64
CA MET A 214 -3.43 12.04 15.94
C MET A 214 -2.25 11.06 15.87
N ILE A 215 -1.68 10.79 14.71
CA ILE A 215 -0.57 9.86 14.53
C ILE A 215 0.76 10.53 14.90
N ASP A 216 1.59 9.88 15.71
CA ASP A 216 2.93 10.38 16.04
C ASP A 216 3.93 10.02 14.93
N TRP A 217 3.88 10.79 13.85
CA TRP A 217 4.77 10.63 12.70
C TRP A 217 6.26 10.75 13.05
N ARG A 218 6.62 11.52 14.09
CA ARG A 218 8.01 11.67 14.50
C ARG A 218 8.55 10.39 15.09
N GLN A 219 7.77 9.70 15.93
CA GLN A 219 8.16 8.39 16.45
C GLN A 219 8.19 7.33 15.35
N ILE A 220 7.21 7.35 14.43
CA ILE A 220 7.21 6.46 13.26
C ILE A 220 8.49 6.64 12.44
N MET A 221 8.84 7.88 12.08
CA MET A 221 10.07 8.15 11.32
C MET A 221 11.32 7.66 12.05
N GLY A 222 11.39 7.85 13.38
CA GLY A 222 12.47 7.31 14.20
C GLY A 222 12.57 5.78 14.11
N LEU A 223 11.45 5.07 14.18
CA LEU A 223 11.41 3.61 14.03
C LEU A 223 11.80 3.16 12.62
N LEU A 224 11.30 3.83 11.58
CA LEU A 224 11.64 3.50 10.19
C LEU A 224 13.16 3.65 9.93
N TYR A 225 13.82 4.64 10.52
CA TYR A 225 15.28 4.77 10.47
C TYR A 225 16.00 3.67 11.24
N GLU A 226 15.56 3.36 12.48
CA GLU A 226 16.16 2.31 13.31
C GLU A 226 16.15 0.97 12.60
N TYR A 227 15.02 0.65 11.92
CA TYR A 227 14.86 -0.60 11.19
C TYR A 227 15.27 -0.52 9.71
N LYS A 228 15.89 0.60 9.27
CA LYS A 228 16.46 0.77 7.94
C LYS A 228 15.43 0.60 6.82
N TYR A 229 14.20 1.04 7.04
CA TYR A 229 13.22 1.09 5.97
C TYR A 229 13.73 1.99 4.85
N ASP A 230 13.71 1.52 3.62
CA ASP A 230 14.24 2.21 2.44
C ASP A 230 13.24 2.30 1.29
N GLY A 231 11.98 1.98 1.56
CA GLY A 231 10.89 2.01 0.61
C GLY A 231 10.26 3.39 0.42
N MET A 232 9.14 3.40 -0.27
CA MET A 232 8.31 4.59 -0.48
C MET A 232 7.47 4.88 0.77
N LEU A 233 7.38 6.17 1.12
CA LEU A 233 6.37 6.73 2.00
C LEU A 233 5.30 7.36 1.10
N SER A 234 4.14 6.70 0.99
CA SER A 234 3.09 7.07 0.05
C SER A 234 2.01 7.91 0.72
N ILE A 235 1.88 9.17 0.32
CA ILE A 235 0.78 10.03 0.79
C ILE A 235 -0.52 9.50 0.20
N GLU A 236 -1.51 9.24 1.06
CA GLU A 236 -2.87 8.87 0.68
C GLU A 236 -3.86 9.96 1.12
N PRO A 237 -4.27 10.89 0.24
CA PRO A 237 -5.35 11.82 0.53
C PRO A 237 -6.68 11.06 0.57
N HIS A 238 -7.29 10.91 1.75
CA HIS A 238 -8.49 10.07 1.93
C HIS A 238 -9.63 10.76 2.69
N SER A 239 -9.49 12.05 2.97
CA SER A 239 -10.49 12.80 3.74
C SER A 239 -11.71 13.20 2.91
N GLY A 240 -12.91 13.09 3.49
CA GLY A 240 -14.13 13.67 2.95
C GLY A 240 -14.19 15.19 3.06
N THR A 241 -13.45 15.78 3.99
CA THR A 241 -13.38 17.22 4.25
C THR A 241 -12.34 17.92 3.37
N TRP A 242 -11.16 17.31 3.21
CA TRP A 242 -10.02 17.85 2.48
C TRP A 242 -10.11 17.49 0.99
N GLN A 243 -10.97 18.25 0.27
CA GLN A 243 -11.26 18.04 -1.15
C GLN A 243 -10.99 19.31 -1.98
N GLY A 244 -10.78 19.18 -3.30
CA GLY A 244 -10.51 20.29 -4.21
C GLY A 244 -9.28 21.10 -3.78
N ASP A 245 -9.39 22.43 -3.78
CA ASP A 245 -8.28 23.34 -3.41
C ASP A 245 -7.77 23.12 -1.98
N MET A 246 -8.67 22.74 -1.06
CA MET A 246 -8.29 22.39 0.31
C MET A 246 -7.56 21.05 0.36
N GLY A 247 -7.90 20.10 -0.50
CA GLY A 247 -7.19 18.84 -0.66
C GLY A 247 -5.75 19.06 -1.14
N GLU A 248 -5.57 19.88 -2.16
CA GLU A 248 -4.25 20.28 -2.68
C GLU A 248 -3.40 20.98 -1.60
N TRP A 249 -4.02 21.82 -0.80
CA TRP A 249 -3.34 22.45 0.33
C TRP A 249 -2.96 21.41 1.40
N GLY A 250 -3.84 20.45 1.68
CA GLY A 250 -3.59 19.36 2.62
C GLY A 250 -2.42 18.47 2.19
N ILE A 251 -2.31 18.14 0.89
CA ILE A 251 -1.15 17.42 0.36
C ILE A 251 0.14 18.21 0.62
N LYS A 252 0.16 19.50 0.33
CA LYS A 252 1.32 20.38 0.59
C LYS A 252 1.66 20.47 2.08
N LEU A 253 0.66 20.49 2.97
CA LEU A 253 0.90 20.42 4.42
C LEU A 253 1.58 19.12 4.80
N THR A 254 1.09 17.98 4.31
CA THR A 254 1.70 16.67 4.54
C THR A 254 3.14 16.62 4.04
N ILE A 255 3.41 17.11 2.82
CA ILE A 255 4.77 17.17 2.26
C ILE A 255 5.67 18.03 3.17
N ASN A 256 5.24 19.24 3.51
CA ASN A 256 6.03 20.15 4.35
C ASN A 256 6.29 19.60 5.77
N TYR A 257 5.44 18.72 6.26
CA TYR A 257 5.59 18.12 7.58
C TYR A 257 6.47 16.86 7.55
N ILE A 258 6.33 15.98 6.54
CA ILE A 258 7.03 14.69 6.47
C ILE A 258 8.42 14.83 5.79
N ASP A 259 8.51 15.56 4.67
CA ASP A 259 9.72 15.62 3.85
C ASP A 259 10.97 16.13 4.61
N PRO A 260 10.89 17.10 5.53
CA PRO A 260 12.05 17.51 6.35
C PRO A 260 12.58 16.42 7.28
N MET A 261 11.82 15.35 7.54
CA MET A 261 12.27 14.22 8.36
C MET A 261 12.97 13.14 7.51
N ILE A 262 13.02 13.28 6.18
CA ILE A 262 13.67 12.34 5.28
C ILE A 262 15.10 12.83 4.99
N TYR A 263 16.09 11.99 5.32
CA TYR A 263 17.49 12.27 5.00
C TYR A 263 17.72 12.18 3.49
N LYS A 264 18.32 13.21 2.90
CA LYS A 264 18.48 13.35 1.44
C LYS A 264 19.92 13.15 0.93
N GLY A 265 20.84 12.72 1.83
CA GLY A 265 22.24 12.49 1.46
C GLY A 265 23.14 13.66 1.78
#